data_d817af5373ec295e5ed1b8709be80072
#
_entry.id   d817af5373ec295e5ed1b8709be80072
#
_cell.length_a   1.000
_cell.length_b   1.000
_cell.length_c   1.000
_cell.angle_alpha   90.00
_cell.angle_beta   90.00
_cell.angle_gamma   90.00
#
_symmetry.space_group_name_H-M   'P 1'
#
loop_
_entity.id
_entity.type
_entity.pdbx_description
1 polymer ?
#
loop_
_entity_poly.entity_id
_entity_poly.type
_entity_poly.pdbx_seq_one_letter_code
_entity_poly.pdbx_strand_id
1 'polypeptide(L)'
;MRRVVWANSAKDDFLIILRHIAADDPDAAERVLAAIQQTGNALSDFATGHPGRVGGTYEKSVARLPYIITYALNDGEAELTILRVIHKSRNWEAGQWPD
;
A
#
# COMPACT_ATOMS: atom_id res chain seq x y z
N MET A 1 -13.34 9.55 10.92
CA MET A 1 -12.81 9.09 9.62
C MET A 1 -11.51 9.78 9.31
N ARG A 2 -10.46 9.02 8.99
CA ARG A 2 -9.17 9.60 8.62
C ARG A 2 -9.16 10.00 7.16
N ARG A 3 -8.35 10.98 6.81
CA ARG A 3 -8.07 11.29 5.42
C ARG A 3 -6.95 10.37 4.94
N VAL A 4 -7.19 9.65 3.85
CA VAL A 4 -6.19 8.76 3.25
C VAL A 4 -5.50 9.49 2.10
N VAL A 5 -4.18 9.56 2.18
CA VAL A 5 -3.34 10.18 1.17
C VAL A 5 -2.39 9.11 0.61
N TRP A 6 -2.31 9.02 -0.71
CA TRP A 6 -1.40 8.12 -1.40
C TRP A 6 -0.15 8.89 -1.78
N ALA A 7 0.99 8.54 -1.18
CA ALA A 7 2.25 9.19 -1.51
C ALA A 7 2.66 8.91 -2.97
N ASN A 8 3.50 9.76 -3.54
CA ASN A 8 3.96 9.56 -4.91
C ASN A 8 4.68 8.22 -5.09
N SER A 9 5.44 7.79 -4.09
CA SER A 9 6.10 6.47 -4.11
C SER A 9 5.09 5.33 -4.22
N ALA A 10 3.95 5.44 -3.52
CA ALA A 10 2.88 4.44 -3.61
C ALA A 10 2.21 4.46 -4.99
N LYS A 11 2.02 5.64 -5.55
CA LYS A 11 1.45 5.78 -6.91
C LYS A 11 2.39 5.18 -7.95
N ASP A 12 3.69 5.37 -7.79
CA ASP A 12 4.69 4.76 -8.68
C ASP A 12 4.64 3.23 -8.59
N ASP A 13 4.55 2.69 -7.38
CA ASP A 13 4.39 1.24 -7.18
C ASP A 13 3.14 0.73 -7.88
N PHE A 14 2.05 1.47 -7.78
CA PHE A 14 0.78 1.15 -8.40
C PHE A 14 0.94 1.02 -9.94
N LEU A 15 1.64 1.97 -10.54
CA LEU A 15 1.87 1.95 -12.00
C LEU A 15 2.77 0.79 -12.42
N ILE A 16 3.78 0.47 -11.63
CA ILE A 16 4.67 -0.66 -11.89
C ILE A 16 3.88 -1.97 -11.86
N ILE A 17 3.03 -2.13 -10.84
CA ILE A 17 2.19 -3.32 -10.71
C ILE A 17 1.23 -3.42 -11.89
N LEU A 18 0.60 -2.30 -12.28
CA LEU A 18 -0.29 -2.25 -13.44
C LEU A 18 0.40 -2.75 -14.69
N ARG A 19 1.58 -2.20 -15.00
CA ARG A 19 2.31 -2.56 -16.21
C ARG A 19 2.71 -4.02 -16.22
N HIS A 20 3.16 -4.52 -15.07
CA HIS A 20 3.62 -5.90 -14.94
C HIS A 20 2.48 -6.89 -15.20
N ILE A 21 1.33 -6.68 -14.58
CA ILE A 21 0.19 -7.61 -14.72
C ILE A 21 -0.49 -7.43 -16.07
N ALA A 22 -0.69 -6.20 -16.51
CA ALA A 22 -1.42 -5.92 -17.75
C ALA A 22 -0.71 -6.43 -18.99
N ALA A 23 0.62 -6.65 -18.92
CA ALA A 23 1.36 -7.23 -20.03
C ALA A 23 0.84 -8.62 -20.39
N ASP A 24 0.38 -9.36 -19.39
CA ASP A 24 -0.14 -10.72 -19.60
C ASP A 24 -1.67 -10.78 -19.55
N ASP A 25 -2.29 -10.00 -18.67
CA ASP A 25 -3.73 -10.08 -18.41
C ASP A 25 -4.27 -8.72 -17.94
N PRO A 26 -4.78 -7.88 -18.88
CA PRO A 26 -5.32 -6.57 -18.52
C PRO A 26 -6.50 -6.62 -17.55
N ASP A 27 -7.35 -7.64 -17.64
CA ASP A 27 -8.49 -7.77 -16.73
C ASP A 27 -8.03 -8.09 -15.31
N ALA A 28 -7.03 -8.94 -15.19
CA ALA A 28 -6.42 -9.25 -13.88
C ALA A 28 -5.80 -7.98 -13.26
N ALA A 29 -5.15 -7.16 -14.09
CA ALA A 29 -4.57 -5.91 -13.62
C ALA A 29 -5.63 -5.01 -12.99
N GLU A 30 -6.77 -4.85 -13.63
CA GLU A 30 -7.87 -4.04 -13.07
C GLU A 30 -8.36 -4.57 -11.74
N ARG A 31 -8.55 -5.90 -11.63
CA ARG A 31 -9.01 -6.52 -10.38
C ARG A 31 -8.01 -6.33 -9.24
N VAL A 32 -6.73 -6.51 -9.52
CA VAL A 32 -5.67 -6.37 -8.52
C VAL A 32 -5.59 -4.92 -8.05
N LEU A 33 -5.60 -3.96 -8.96
CA LEU A 33 -5.52 -2.55 -8.60
C LEU A 33 -6.75 -2.10 -7.81
N ALA A 34 -7.93 -2.57 -8.18
CA ALA A 34 -9.15 -2.27 -7.44
C ALA A 34 -9.08 -2.80 -6.01
N ALA A 35 -8.57 -4.02 -5.83
CA ALA A 35 -8.42 -4.62 -4.50
C ALA A 35 -7.42 -3.84 -3.63
N ILE A 36 -6.30 -3.43 -4.21
CA ILE A 36 -5.30 -2.63 -3.49
C ILE A 36 -5.90 -1.29 -3.08
N GLN A 37 -6.59 -0.62 -4.00
CA GLN A 37 -7.19 0.68 -3.73
C GLN A 37 -8.28 0.59 -2.66
N GLN A 38 -9.14 -0.41 -2.73
CA GLN A 38 -10.19 -0.63 -1.74
C GLN A 38 -9.61 -0.91 -0.36
N THR A 39 -8.58 -1.73 -0.30
CA THR A 39 -7.91 -2.04 0.97
C THR A 39 -7.30 -0.78 1.59
N GLY A 40 -6.60 0.02 0.78
CA GLY A 40 -5.99 1.25 1.26
C GLY A 40 -7.03 2.26 1.73
N ASN A 41 -8.08 2.46 0.96
CA ASN A 41 -9.11 3.44 1.31
C ASN A 41 -9.94 3.02 2.52
N ALA A 42 -10.11 1.72 2.75
CA ALA A 42 -10.81 1.22 3.94
C ALA A 42 -10.08 1.56 5.24
N LEU A 43 -8.79 1.87 5.18
CA LEU A 43 -8.04 2.30 6.36
C LEU A 43 -8.51 3.67 6.89
N SER A 44 -9.32 4.40 6.12
CA SER A 44 -9.92 5.65 6.60
C SER A 44 -10.80 5.42 7.82
N ASP A 45 -11.50 4.30 7.87
CA ASP A 45 -12.40 3.97 8.99
C ASP A 45 -11.66 3.19 10.08
N PHE A 46 -10.86 2.20 9.71
CA PHE A 46 -10.14 1.35 10.66
C PHE A 46 -8.72 1.10 10.15
N ALA A 47 -7.75 1.65 10.87
CA ALA A 47 -6.33 1.43 10.57
C ALA A 47 -5.90 0.08 11.18
N THR A 48 -6.25 -1.01 10.51
CA THR A 48 -6.15 -2.39 11.05
C THR A 48 -4.83 -3.09 10.77
N GLY A 49 -3.82 -2.42 10.28
CA GLY A 49 -2.52 -3.03 10.04
C GLY A 49 -1.78 -3.40 11.32
N HIS A 50 -0.61 -3.98 11.17
CA HIS A 50 0.30 -4.28 12.28
C HIS A 50 1.59 -3.48 12.10
N PRO A 51 2.42 -3.32 13.17
CA PRO A 51 3.68 -2.57 13.05
C PRO A 51 4.52 -3.09 11.90
N GLY A 52 5.04 -2.14 11.11
CA GLY A 52 5.84 -2.46 9.93
C GLY A 52 7.30 -2.69 10.28
N ARG A 53 8.06 -3.11 9.26
CA ARG A 53 9.49 -3.36 9.38
C ARG A 53 10.31 -2.07 9.53
N VAL A 54 9.71 -0.93 9.20
CA VAL A 54 10.32 0.39 9.42
C VAL A 54 9.61 1.05 10.60
N GLY A 55 10.38 1.57 11.56
CA GLY A 55 9.81 2.23 12.74
C GLY A 55 8.89 3.38 12.35
N GLY A 56 7.74 3.47 13.03
CA GLY A 56 6.74 4.50 12.75
C GLY A 56 5.81 4.17 11.61
N THR A 57 5.96 2.99 10.98
CA THR A 57 5.08 2.56 9.89
C THR A 57 4.26 1.34 10.30
N TYR A 58 3.24 1.06 9.49
CA TYR A 58 2.36 -0.08 9.65
C TYR A 58 2.20 -0.79 8.32
N GLU A 59 1.85 -2.07 8.36
CA GLU A 59 1.64 -2.89 7.17
C GLU A 59 0.26 -3.52 7.20
N LYS A 60 -0.42 -3.50 6.06
CA LYS A 60 -1.72 -4.13 5.87
C LYS A 60 -1.67 -5.01 4.63
N SER A 61 -1.91 -6.31 4.81
CA SER A 61 -1.97 -7.24 3.67
C SER A 61 -3.24 -7.02 2.87
N VAL A 62 -3.12 -7.10 1.55
CA VAL A 62 -4.29 -7.11 0.66
C VAL A 62 -4.79 -8.56 0.59
N ALA A 63 -6.07 -8.78 0.95
CA ALA A 63 -6.62 -10.12 1.05
C ALA A 63 -6.49 -10.88 -0.27
N ARG A 64 -6.00 -12.13 -0.19
CA ARG A 64 -5.85 -13.05 -1.32
C ARG A 64 -4.84 -12.64 -2.38
N LEU A 65 -4.08 -11.58 -2.13
CA LEU A 65 -3.08 -11.10 -3.07
C LEU A 65 -1.71 -11.03 -2.38
N PRO A 66 -0.63 -11.14 -3.15
CA PRO A 66 0.72 -11.12 -2.57
C PRO A 66 1.25 -9.70 -2.38
N TYR A 67 0.39 -8.77 -1.96
CA TYR A 67 0.77 -7.37 -1.79
C TYR A 67 0.52 -6.89 -0.38
N ILE A 68 1.40 -5.99 0.07
CA ILE A 68 1.32 -5.35 1.38
C ILE A 68 1.29 -3.83 1.14
N ILE A 69 0.35 -3.17 1.81
CA ILE A 69 0.29 -1.71 1.84
C ILE A 69 1.01 -1.25 3.11
N THR A 70 1.99 -0.37 2.96
CA THR A 70 2.66 0.24 4.09
C THR A 70 2.19 1.67 4.26
N TYR A 71 1.90 2.07 5.50
CA TYR A 71 1.35 3.39 5.76
C TYR A 71 1.88 3.96 7.07
N ALA A 72 1.70 5.25 7.25
CA ALA A 72 2.01 5.97 8.48
C ALA A 72 0.81 6.80 8.90
N LEU A 73 0.66 7.00 10.19
CA LEU A 73 -0.39 7.85 10.75
C LEU A 73 0.23 9.20 11.10
N ASN A 74 -0.39 10.27 10.64
CA ASN A 74 0.07 11.63 10.83
C ASN A 74 -0.99 12.47 11.52
N ASP A 75 -0.58 13.62 12.00
CA ASP A 75 -1.47 14.67 12.48
C ASP A 75 -2.47 14.14 13.53
N GLY A 76 -1.92 13.51 14.57
CA GLY A 76 -2.74 12.94 15.64
C GLY A 76 -3.67 11.83 15.16
N GLU A 77 -3.25 11.09 14.14
CA GLU A 77 -4.02 10.02 13.50
C GLU A 77 -5.19 10.51 12.64
N ALA A 78 -5.29 11.82 12.39
CA ALA A 78 -6.33 12.36 11.52
C ALA A 78 -6.04 12.12 10.04
N GLU A 79 -4.77 11.89 9.70
CA GLU A 79 -4.33 11.61 8.35
C GLU A 79 -3.53 10.32 8.30
N LEU A 80 -3.80 9.51 7.27
CA LEU A 80 -3.08 8.27 7.01
C LEU A 80 -2.43 8.40 5.64
N THR A 81 -1.11 8.24 5.58
CA THR A 81 -0.36 8.31 4.32
C THR A 81 0.06 6.91 3.91
N ILE A 82 -0.39 6.46 2.74
CA ILE A 82 0.07 5.21 2.16
C ILE A 82 1.40 5.49 1.47
N LEU A 83 2.45 4.84 1.96
CA LEU A 83 3.83 5.09 1.55
C LEU A 83 4.28 4.21 0.40
N ARG A 84 3.97 2.93 0.47
CA ARG A 84 4.39 1.95 -0.53
C ARG A 84 3.36 0.86 -0.69
N VAL A 85 3.36 0.24 -1.88
CA VAL A 85 2.67 -1.02 -2.14
C VAL A 85 3.76 -1.99 -2.59
N ILE A 86 4.01 -3.02 -1.79
CA ILE A 86 5.13 -3.93 -2.04
C ILE A 86 4.64 -5.37 -2.20
N HIS A 87 5.40 -6.15 -2.98
CA HIS A 87 5.14 -7.58 -3.12
C HIS A 87 5.72 -8.32 -1.92
N LYS A 88 4.98 -9.29 -1.39
CA LYS A 88 5.39 -10.04 -0.18
C LYS A 88 6.72 -10.75 -0.33
N SER A 89 7.07 -11.15 -1.54
CA SER A 89 8.32 -11.87 -1.78
C SER A 89 9.56 -10.97 -1.75
N ARG A 90 9.37 -9.65 -1.75
CA ARG A 90 10.50 -8.73 -1.70
C ARG A 90 11.03 -8.59 -0.29
N ASN A 91 12.34 -8.57 -0.17
CA ASN A 91 13.01 -8.35 1.11
C ASN A 91 13.38 -6.87 1.22
N TRP A 92 12.50 -6.09 1.82
CA TRP A 92 12.67 -4.65 1.93
C TRP A 92 13.46 -4.29 3.20
N GLU A 93 14.47 -3.48 3.03
CA GLU A 93 15.26 -2.94 4.14
C GLU A 93 14.88 -1.48 4.39
N ALA A 94 15.15 -1.01 5.62
CA ALA A 94 14.80 0.36 6.02
C ALA A 94 15.38 1.43 5.08
N GLY A 95 16.59 1.23 4.58
CA GLY A 95 17.23 2.17 3.66
C GLY A 95 16.59 2.27 2.29
N GLN A 96 15.66 1.39 1.96
CA GLN A 96 14.96 1.38 0.67
C GLN A 96 13.64 2.14 0.73
N TRP A 97 13.26 2.64 1.91
CA TRP A 97 12.01 3.35 2.09
C TRP A 97 12.14 4.81 1.69
N PRO A 98 11.06 5.41 1.15
CA PRO A 98 11.05 6.85 0.90
C PRO A 98 11.06 7.64 2.21
N ASP A 99 11.65 8.80 2.16
CA ASP A 99 11.67 9.71 3.31
C ASP A 99 10.31 10.35 3.57
#